data_59b63ff3cfd8f1b6074ffe2f7883a41a
#
_entry.id   59b63ff3cfd8f1b6074ffe2f7883a41a
#
_cell.length_a   1.000
_cell.length_b   1.000
_cell.length_c   1.000
_cell.angle_alpha   90.00
_cell.angle_beta   90.00
_cell.angle_gamma   90.00
#
_symmetry.space_group_name_H-M   'P 1'
#
loop_
_entity.id
_entity.type
_entity.pdbx_description
1 polymer ?
#
loop_
_entity_poly.entity_id
_entity_poly.type
_entity_poly.pdbx_seq_one_letter_code
_entity_poly.pdbx_strand_id
1 'polypeptide(L)'
;LAILLFYLATPHANAADKVIKGIEFANIQDHSLKLDLYLPAKPKGSGLIVWIHGGGWRGGSREKCFINWLPEHGYTVASISYRLSGVAKFPAQLHDCKGAVRWLRANASKYGYDPRKIFVAGASAGGHLTALMATTSGNKLLEGNTGGNLDQPSSILAAIDYYGATDFILRSKTQPSRANDKGSVVYDLL
;
A
#
# COMPACT_ATOMS: atom_id res chain seq x y z
N LEU A 1 28.64 -39.05 -22.25
CA LEU A 1 28.75 -38.54 -20.85
C LEU A 1 27.68 -37.50 -20.64
N ALA A 2 26.54 -37.88 -20.00
CA ALA A 2 25.45 -36.98 -19.70
C ALA A 2 25.73 -36.32 -18.32
N ILE A 3 25.97 -35.01 -18.32
CA ILE A 3 26.08 -34.24 -17.06
C ILE A 3 24.67 -33.87 -16.64
N LEU A 4 24.17 -34.55 -15.59
CA LEU A 4 22.92 -34.21 -14.92
C LEU A 4 23.21 -33.04 -13.95
N LEU A 5 22.85 -31.81 -14.34
CA LEU A 5 22.85 -30.67 -13.44
C LEU A 5 21.66 -30.80 -12.48
N PHE A 6 21.91 -31.25 -11.26
CA PHE A 6 20.95 -31.11 -10.17
C PHE A 6 20.87 -29.64 -9.80
N TYR A 7 19.80 -28.98 -10.21
CA TYR A 7 19.40 -27.70 -9.61
C TYR A 7 18.92 -28.03 -8.19
N LEU A 8 19.81 -27.89 -7.20
CA LEU A 8 19.43 -27.84 -5.80
C LEU A 8 18.62 -26.57 -5.62
N ALA A 9 17.29 -26.68 -5.66
CA ALA A 9 16.41 -25.64 -5.16
C ALA A 9 16.78 -25.41 -3.69
N THR A 10 17.53 -24.35 -3.43
CA THR A 10 17.71 -23.86 -2.06
C THR A 10 16.32 -23.54 -1.52
N PRO A 11 15.95 -24.05 -0.33
CA PRO A 11 14.70 -23.66 0.27
C PRO A 11 14.71 -22.13 0.40
N HIS A 12 13.70 -21.47 -0.18
CA HIS A 12 13.51 -20.04 0.02
C HIS A 12 13.37 -19.83 1.52
N ALA A 13 14.42 -19.28 2.14
CA ALA A 13 14.37 -18.88 3.52
C ALA A 13 13.18 -17.90 3.68
N ASN A 14 12.49 -17.98 4.81
CA ASN A 14 11.33 -17.14 5.09
C ASN A 14 11.61 -15.68 4.75
N ALA A 15 10.79 -15.11 3.88
CA ALA A 15 10.93 -13.78 3.30
C ALA A 15 11.07 -12.63 4.33
N ALA A 16 10.70 -12.87 5.58
CA ALA A 16 10.86 -11.93 6.69
C ALA A 16 11.25 -12.69 7.96
N ASP A 17 12.21 -12.14 8.71
CA ASP A 17 12.60 -12.69 10.02
C ASP A 17 11.49 -12.53 11.05
N LYS A 18 10.74 -11.46 10.97
CA LYS A 18 9.65 -11.15 11.87
C LYS A 18 8.48 -10.50 11.12
N VAL A 19 7.31 -11.11 11.26
CA VAL A 19 6.05 -10.53 10.77
C VAL A 19 5.21 -10.11 11.96
N ILE A 20 4.81 -8.84 12.00
CA ILE A 20 3.90 -8.28 13.00
C ILE A 20 2.59 -7.97 12.29
N LYS A 21 1.54 -8.73 12.61
CA LYS A 21 0.24 -8.61 11.94
C LYS A 21 -0.75 -7.78 12.75
N GLY A 22 -1.67 -7.13 12.02
CA GLY A 22 -2.85 -6.50 12.60
C GLY A 22 -2.58 -5.25 13.44
N ILE A 23 -1.48 -4.53 13.17
CA ILE A 23 -1.20 -3.26 13.84
C ILE A 23 -2.25 -2.24 13.43
N GLU A 24 -3.05 -1.75 14.37
CA GLU A 24 -3.99 -0.68 14.10
C GLU A 24 -3.24 0.65 13.99
N PHE A 25 -3.43 1.35 12.86
CA PHE A 25 -2.87 2.68 12.64
C PHE A 25 -3.93 3.79 12.70
N ALA A 26 -5.21 3.43 12.57
CA ALA A 26 -6.34 4.34 12.68
C ALA A 26 -7.61 3.58 13.05
N ASN A 27 -8.55 4.29 13.69
CA ASN A 27 -9.93 3.83 13.85
C ASN A 27 -10.85 4.99 13.46
N ILE A 28 -11.79 4.74 12.56
CA ILE A 28 -12.71 5.76 12.05
C ILE A 28 -14.12 5.20 12.15
N GLN A 29 -14.93 5.76 13.05
CA GLN A 29 -16.31 5.34 13.28
C GLN A 29 -16.42 3.80 13.42
N ASP A 30 -15.63 3.25 14.36
CA ASP A 30 -15.51 1.81 14.64
C ASP A 30 -14.94 0.94 13.49
N HIS A 31 -14.47 1.56 12.42
CA HIS A 31 -13.75 0.88 11.35
C HIS A 31 -12.24 0.91 11.63
N SER A 32 -11.72 -0.21 12.10
CA SER A 32 -10.30 -0.39 12.41
C SER A 32 -9.47 -0.56 11.15
N LEU A 33 -8.55 0.37 10.89
CA LEU A 33 -7.58 0.31 9.79
C LEU A 33 -6.27 -0.26 10.30
N LYS A 34 -5.83 -1.35 9.68
CA LYS A 34 -4.67 -2.14 10.14
C LYS A 34 -3.61 -2.27 9.07
N LEU A 35 -2.40 -2.55 9.51
CA LEU A 35 -1.28 -2.92 8.65
C LEU A 35 -0.56 -4.15 9.19
N ASP A 36 0.17 -4.83 8.31
CA ASP A 36 1.09 -5.91 8.65
C ASP A 36 2.51 -5.47 8.29
N LEU A 37 3.45 -5.62 9.23
CA LEU A 37 4.87 -5.30 9.03
C LEU A 37 5.68 -6.57 8.85
N TYR A 38 6.50 -6.58 7.81
CA TYR A 38 7.48 -7.60 7.48
C TYR A 38 8.86 -6.99 7.67
N LEU A 39 9.57 -7.44 8.70
CA LEU A 39 10.85 -6.89 9.13
C LEU A 39 12.00 -7.80 8.67
N PRO A 40 13.07 -7.24 8.10
CA PRO A 40 14.27 -8.00 7.76
C PRO A 40 15.09 -8.32 9.01
N ALA A 41 15.85 -9.43 8.97
CA ALA A 41 16.79 -9.82 10.01
C ALA A 41 17.81 -8.72 10.33
N LYS A 42 18.33 -8.16 9.28
CA LYS A 42 19.36 -7.11 9.35
C LYS A 42 18.92 -5.95 8.46
N PRO A 43 18.32 -4.90 9.02
CA PRO A 43 18.04 -3.70 8.28
C PRO A 43 19.32 -3.13 7.66
N LYS A 44 19.35 -2.96 6.36
CA LYS A 44 20.51 -2.37 5.64
C LYS A 44 20.48 -0.83 5.65
N GLY A 45 19.79 -0.20 6.62
CA GLY A 45 19.51 1.25 6.56
C GLY A 45 18.66 1.61 5.33
N SER A 46 18.04 0.61 4.71
CA SER A 46 17.10 0.74 3.62
C SER A 46 15.79 1.32 4.14
N GLY A 47 14.97 1.77 3.22
CA GLY A 47 13.71 2.37 3.58
C GLY A 47 12.61 1.34 3.86
N LEU A 48 11.44 1.90 4.02
CA LEU A 48 10.18 1.19 4.11
C LEU A 48 9.48 1.19 2.74
N ILE A 49 8.93 0.05 2.33
CA ILE A 49 8.06 -0.04 1.16
C ILE A 49 6.65 -0.35 1.64
N VAL A 50 5.71 0.55 1.36
CA VAL A 50 4.30 0.38 1.68
C VAL A 50 3.61 -0.30 0.50
N TRP A 51 2.97 -1.44 0.76
CA TRP A 51 2.16 -2.16 -0.22
C TRP A 51 0.69 -1.81 -0.09
N ILE A 52 0.07 -1.39 -1.21
CA ILE A 52 -1.36 -1.10 -1.33
C ILE A 52 -2.00 -2.18 -2.21
N HIS A 53 -2.91 -2.95 -1.64
CA HIS A 53 -3.57 -4.05 -2.35
C HIS A 53 -4.55 -3.55 -3.43
N GLY A 54 -4.78 -4.37 -4.46
CA GLY A 54 -5.83 -4.19 -5.44
C GLY A 54 -7.18 -4.72 -4.96
N GLY A 55 -8.11 -4.87 -5.88
CA GLY A 55 -9.45 -5.42 -5.63
C GLY A 55 -10.59 -4.46 -6.00
N GLY A 56 -10.35 -3.57 -6.98
CA GLY A 56 -11.36 -2.64 -7.49
C GLY A 56 -11.92 -1.69 -6.43
N TRP A 57 -11.12 -1.34 -5.43
CA TRP A 57 -11.47 -0.53 -4.24
C TRP A 57 -12.60 -1.11 -3.39
N ARG A 58 -13.25 -2.20 -3.78
CA ARG A 58 -14.36 -2.85 -3.07
C ARG A 58 -14.05 -4.22 -2.48
N GLY A 59 -12.83 -4.70 -2.64
CA GLY A 59 -12.32 -5.96 -2.10
C GLY A 59 -10.82 -5.95 -1.91
N GLY A 60 -10.26 -7.09 -1.52
CA GLY A 60 -8.84 -7.25 -1.20
C GLY A 60 -8.54 -7.01 0.28
N SER A 61 -7.33 -7.30 0.67
CA SER A 61 -6.85 -7.08 2.04
C SER A 61 -5.31 -6.97 2.09
N ARG A 62 -4.78 -6.40 3.18
CA ARG A 62 -3.35 -6.34 3.49
C ARG A 62 -2.67 -7.72 3.55
N GLU A 63 -3.44 -8.78 3.75
CA GLU A 63 -2.90 -10.16 3.83
C GLU A 63 -2.33 -10.64 2.47
N LYS A 64 -2.77 -10.02 1.36
CA LYS A 64 -2.26 -10.28 0.00
C LYS A 64 -1.12 -9.32 -0.33
N CYS A 65 0.03 -9.51 0.29
CA CYS A 65 1.23 -8.72 0.03
C CYS A 65 2.12 -9.40 -1.00
N PHE A 66 2.17 -8.90 -2.23
CA PHE A 66 2.96 -9.52 -3.31
C PHE A 66 4.46 -9.23 -3.21
N ILE A 67 4.86 -8.31 -2.35
CA ILE A 67 6.25 -7.93 -2.13
C ILE A 67 6.80 -8.39 -0.77
N ASN A 68 6.15 -9.35 -0.12
CA ASN A 68 6.52 -9.87 1.22
C ASN A 68 7.87 -10.60 1.25
N TRP A 69 8.51 -10.80 0.09
CA TRP A 69 9.85 -11.36 -0.07
C TRP A 69 10.98 -10.32 0.04
N LEU A 70 10.68 -9.03 -0.12
CA LEU A 70 11.68 -7.95 -0.08
C LEU A 70 12.46 -7.82 1.24
N PRO A 71 11.97 -8.27 2.40
CA PRO A 71 12.77 -8.33 3.62
C PRO A 71 14.04 -9.17 3.50
N GLU A 72 14.09 -10.20 2.65
CA GLU A 72 15.32 -10.96 2.34
C GLU A 72 16.43 -10.04 1.78
N HIS A 73 16.03 -8.96 1.12
CA HIS A 73 16.92 -7.94 0.56
C HIS A 73 17.18 -6.77 1.52
N GLY A 74 16.70 -6.87 2.77
CA GLY A 74 16.93 -5.89 3.84
C GLY A 74 15.96 -4.72 3.85
N TYR A 75 14.86 -4.76 3.11
CA TYR A 75 13.80 -3.75 3.13
C TYR A 75 12.73 -4.10 4.16
N THR A 76 12.25 -3.10 4.89
CA THR A 76 11.00 -3.25 5.64
C THR A 76 9.83 -3.11 4.68
N VAL A 77 8.81 -3.98 4.83
CA VAL A 77 7.57 -3.89 4.04
C VAL A 77 6.40 -3.70 4.99
N ALA A 78 5.50 -2.76 4.66
CA ALA A 78 4.22 -2.57 5.34
C ALA A 78 3.07 -2.82 4.35
N SER A 79 2.25 -3.83 4.57
CA SER A 79 1.03 -4.04 3.79
C SER A 79 -0.15 -3.42 4.54
N ILE A 80 -0.86 -2.48 3.91
CA ILE A 80 -1.89 -1.67 4.57
C ILE A 80 -3.30 -2.02 4.13
N SER A 81 -4.28 -1.85 5.03
CA SER A 81 -5.69 -1.77 4.70
C SER A 81 -6.10 -0.33 4.44
N TYR A 82 -7.12 -0.14 3.64
CA TYR A 82 -7.84 1.11 3.45
C TYR A 82 -9.35 0.84 3.41
N ARG A 83 -10.20 1.84 3.69
CA ARG A 83 -11.66 1.68 3.61
C ARG A 83 -12.07 1.38 2.17
N LEU A 84 -12.83 0.31 2.00
CA LEU A 84 -13.38 -0.08 0.70
C LEU A 84 -14.54 0.82 0.32
N SER A 85 -14.89 0.88 -0.97
CA SER A 85 -15.94 1.77 -1.52
C SER A 85 -17.35 1.49 -0.94
N GLY A 86 -17.59 0.29 -0.44
CA GLY A 86 -18.81 -0.04 0.32
C GLY A 86 -18.87 0.58 1.72
N VAL A 87 -17.73 1.04 2.26
CA VAL A 87 -17.62 1.70 3.57
C VAL A 87 -17.57 3.22 3.41
N ALA A 88 -16.76 3.72 2.47
CA ALA A 88 -16.62 5.14 2.22
C ALA A 88 -16.25 5.41 0.76
N LYS A 89 -16.71 6.53 0.23
CA LYS A 89 -16.40 7.00 -1.12
C LYS A 89 -15.01 7.65 -1.19
N PHE A 90 -14.49 7.83 -2.39
CA PHE A 90 -13.30 8.66 -2.62
C PHE A 90 -13.54 10.08 -2.06
N PRO A 91 -12.56 10.70 -1.40
CA PRO A 91 -11.14 10.32 -1.30
C PRO A 91 -10.73 9.50 -0.04
N ALA A 92 -11.68 8.85 0.63
CA ALA A 92 -11.41 8.13 1.88
C ALA A 92 -10.25 7.12 1.76
N GLN A 93 -10.17 6.38 0.65
CA GLN A 93 -9.10 5.41 0.39
C GLN A 93 -7.72 6.05 0.38
N LEU A 94 -7.61 7.22 -0.26
CA LEU A 94 -6.36 7.99 -0.32
C LEU A 94 -5.99 8.57 1.06
N HIS A 95 -6.97 9.09 1.78
CA HIS A 95 -6.76 9.60 3.15
C HIS A 95 -6.23 8.51 4.07
N ASP A 96 -6.71 7.28 3.92
CA ASP A 96 -6.28 6.13 4.72
C ASP A 96 -4.84 5.73 4.37
N CYS A 97 -4.48 5.70 3.07
CA CYS A 97 -3.11 5.45 2.62
C CYS A 97 -2.14 6.51 3.16
N LYS A 98 -2.51 7.79 3.10
CA LYS A 98 -1.71 8.89 3.63
C LYS A 98 -1.60 8.81 5.16
N GLY A 99 -2.68 8.48 5.85
CA GLY A 99 -2.69 8.22 7.29
C GLY A 99 -1.73 7.09 7.70
N ALA A 100 -1.72 5.99 6.95
CA ALA A 100 -0.79 4.89 7.17
C ALA A 100 0.67 5.33 7.01
N VAL A 101 0.99 6.13 5.99
CA VAL A 101 2.35 6.66 5.80
C VAL A 101 2.77 7.58 6.95
N ARG A 102 1.88 8.47 7.42
CA ARG A 102 2.16 9.32 8.59
C ARG A 102 2.44 8.48 9.84
N TRP A 103 1.59 7.50 10.11
CA TRP A 103 1.77 6.59 11.24
C TRP A 103 3.09 5.81 11.15
N LEU A 104 3.39 5.26 9.98
CA LEU A 104 4.63 4.52 9.72
C LEU A 104 5.85 5.42 9.94
N ARG A 105 5.82 6.67 9.47
CA ARG A 105 6.90 7.63 9.67
C ARG A 105 7.12 7.97 11.14
N ALA A 106 6.05 8.20 11.90
CA ALA A 106 6.10 8.47 13.33
C ALA A 106 6.69 7.29 14.13
N ASN A 107 6.49 6.07 13.66
CA ASN A 107 6.93 4.85 14.32
C ASN A 107 8.25 4.26 13.75
N ALA A 108 8.93 4.96 12.87
CA ALA A 108 10.10 4.44 12.17
C ALA A 108 11.22 3.97 13.11
N SER A 109 11.52 4.73 14.15
CA SER A 109 12.54 4.39 15.15
C SER A 109 12.22 3.10 15.90
N LYS A 110 10.95 2.86 16.21
CA LYS A 110 10.48 1.63 16.88
C LYS A 110 10.74 0.37 16.06
N TYR A 111 10.67 0.48 14.73
CA TYR A 111 10.78 -0.65 13.82
C TYR A 111 12.09 -0.69 13.03
N GLY A 112 12.96 0.32 13.19
CA GLY A 112 14.35 0.29 12.71
C GLY A 112 14.56 0.64 11.24
N TYR A 113 13.65 1.38 10.57
CA TYR A 113 13.84 1.87 9.21
C TYR A 113 14.00 3.41 9.16
N ASP A 114 14.52 3.93 8.03
CA ASP A 114 14.73 5.37 7.84
C ASP A 114 13.40 6.06 7.45
N PRO A 115 12.85 6.97 8.28
CA PRO A 115 11.59 7.68 7.99
C PRO A 115 11.63 8.57 6.75
N ARG A 116 12.82 8.89 6.25
CA ARG A 116 13.02 9.70 5.03
C ARG A 116 12.92 8.85 3.76
N LYS A 117 13.04 7.52 3.89
CA LYS A 117 13.06 6.57 2.78
C LYS A 117 11.79 5.72 2.76
N ILE A 118 10.65 6.37 2.53
CA ILE A 118 9.37 5.68 2.38
C ILE A 118 8.99 5.63 0.90
N PHE A 119 8.79 4.42 0.41
CA PHE A 119 8.36 4.10 -0.94
C PHE A 119 6.95 3.52 -0.89
N VAL A 120 6.19 3.64 -1.97
CA VAL A 120 4.86 3.04 -2.08
C VAL A 120 4.81 2.19 -3.34
N ALA A 121 4.21 1.01 -3.25
CA ALA A 121 3.94 0.13 -4.37
C ALA A 121 2.51 -0.40 -4.28
N GLY A 122 1.85 -0.59 -5.40
CA GLY A 122 0.49 -1.12 -5.40
C GLY A 122 0.06 -1.62 -6.77
N ALA A 123 -0.97 -2.48 -6.79
CA ALA A 123 -1.45 -3.12 -8.00
C ALA A 123 -2.92 -2.81 -8.26
N SER A 124 -3.30 -2.58 -9.53
CA SER A 124 -4.68 -2.30 -9.95
C SER A 124 -5.27 -1.10 -9.19
N ALA A 125 -6.33 -1.28 -8.39
CA ALA A 125 -6.87 -0.24 -7.51
C ALA A 125 -5.81 0.32 -6.54
N GLY A 126 -4.91 -0.52 -6.03
CA GLY A 126 -3.76 -0.10 -5.23
C GLY A 126 -2.72 0.66 -6.04
N GLY A 127 -2.53 0.34 -7.32
CA GLY A 127 -1.71 1.09 -8.26
C GLY A 127 -2.24 2.51 -8.46
N HIS A 128 -3.54 2.67 -8.70
CA HIS A 128 -4.20 3.98 -8.75
C HIS A 128 -3.95 4.80 -7.47
N LEU A 129 -4.13 4.20 -6.28
CA LEU A 129 -3.86 4.91 -5.02
C LEU A 129 -2.37 5.26 -4.88
N THR A 130 -1.47 4.40 -5.35
CA THR A 130 -0.02 4.63 -5.40
C THR A 130 0.31 5.84 -6.29
N ALA A 131 -0.28 5.93 -7.48
CA ALA A 131 -0.11 7.08 -8.37
C ALA A 131 -0.63 8.39 -7.73
N LEU A 132 -1.79 8.33 -7.05
CA LEU A 132 -2.31 9.47 -6.30
C LEU A 132 -1.40 9.87 -5.13
N MET A 133 -0.82 8.91 -4.39
CA MET A 133 0.15 9.21 -3.35
C MET A 133 1.36 9.99 -3.89
N ALA A 134 1.84 9.65 -5.09
CA ALA A 134 2.97 10.30 -5.73
C ALA A 134 2.66 11.73 -6.20
N THR A 135 1.42 11.98 -6.66
CA THR A 135 1.05 13.22 -7.38
C THR A 135 0.28 14.24 -6.55
N THR A 136 -0.15 13.87 -5.33
CA THR A 136 -1.01 14.73 -4.49
C THR A 136 -0.37 15.15 -3.17
N SER A 137 0.96 15.08 -3.05
CA SER A 137 1.66 15.54 -1.86
C SER A 137 1.42 17.04 -1.64
N GLY A 138 1.05 17.42 -0.42
CA GLY A 138 0.77 18.81 -0.04
C GLY A 138 -0.59 19.36 -0.51
N ASN A 139 -1.39 18.60 -1.24
CA ASN A 139 -2.74 19.01 -1.60
C ASN A 139 -3.66 18.87 -0.37
N LYS A 140 -4.05 19.99 0.23
CA LYS A 140 -4.82 20.05 1.49
C LYS A 140 -6.13 19.25 1.45
N LEU A 141 -6.83 19.25 0.32
CA LEU A 141 -8.10 18.52 0.15
C LEU A 141 -7.91 17.00 0.12
N LEU A 142 -6.73 16.55 -0.30
CA LEU A 142 -6.39 15.14 -0.49
C LEU A 142 -5.47 14.58 0.60
N GLU A 143 -5.03 15.43 1.56
CA GLU A 143 -4.23 14.96 2.70
C GLU A 143 -5.06 14.17 3.73
N GLY A 144 -6.27 14.64 4.01
CA GLY A 144 -7.10 14.06 5.06
C GLY A 144 -6.44 14.06 6.44
N ASN A 145 -7.17 13.58 7.44
CA ASN A 145 -6.74 13.53 8.85
C ASN A 145 -6.77 12.11 9.44
N THR A 146 -6.89 11.08 8.62
CA THR A 146 -6.93 9.68 9.04
C THR A 146 -5.71 9.34 9.91
N GLY A 147 -5.93 8.69 11.04
CA GLY A 147 -4.89 8.10 11.90
C GLY A 147 -4.05 9.10 12.69
N GLY A 148 -4.39 10.39 12.68
CA GLY A 148 -3.60 11.40 13.40
C GLY A 148 -2.18 11.58 12.82
N ASN A 149 -1.18 11.81 13.70
CA ASN A 149 0.22 12.08 13.32
C ASN A 149 0.31 13.19 12.24
N LEU A 150 -0.50 14.24 12.38
CA LEU A 150 -0.63 15.32 11.39
C LEU A 150 0.63 16.21 11.30
N ASP A 151 1.52 16.10 12.27
CA ASP A 151 2.86 16.67 12.30
C ASP A 151 3.83 15.95 11.36
N GLN A 152 3.48 14.73 10.92
CA GLN A 152 4.28 13.94 9.99
C GLN A 152 3.83 14.16 8.54
N PRO A 153 4.76 14.31 7.58
CA PRO A 153 4.38 14.39 6.18
C PRO A 153 3.91 13.04 5.64
N SER A 154 2.92 13.06 4.73
CA SER A 154 2.47 11.88 3.98
C SER A 154 3.28 11.66 2.69
N SER A 155 4.23 12.54 2.38
CA SER A 155 5.06 12.48 1.19
C SER A 155 5.86 11.18 1.11
N ILE A 156 6.14 10.73 -0.10
CA ILE A 156 6.89 9.51 -0.39
C ILE A 156 8.09 9.82 -1.29
N LEU A 157 9.12 8.96 -1.24
CA LEU A 157 10.34 9.17 -2.02
C LEU A 157 10.17 8.70 -3.46
N ALA A 158 9.50 7.58 -3.69
CA ALA A 158 9.15 7.06 -5.01
C ALA A 158 7.95 6.12 -4.95
N ALA A 159 7.34 5.89 -6.11
CA ALA A 159 6.15 5.06 -6.28
C ALA A 159 6.34 4.03 -7.40
N ILE A 160 5.79 2.83 -7.22
CA ILE A 160 5.74 1.78 -8.22
C ILE A 160 4.27 1.42 -8.45
N ASP A 161 3.72 1.87 -9.56
CA ASP A 161 2.36 1.57 -9.98
C ASP A 161 2.35 0.34 -10.89
N TYR A 162 1.74 -0.74 -10.41
CA TYR A 162 1.48 -1.93 -11.21
C TYR A 162 0.07 -1.84 -11.81
N TYR A 163 -0.03 -1.45 -13.07
CA TYR A 163 -1.26 -1.41 -13.89
C TYR A 163 -2.46 -0.72 -13.20
N GLY A 164 -2.23 0.40 -12.53
CA GLY A 164 -3.28 1.23 -11.93
C GLY A 164 -4.13 1.91 -12.99
N ALA A 165 -5.40 2.14 -12.66
CA ALA A 165 -6.31 2.92 -13.51
C ALA A 165 -6.04 4.41 -13.27
N THR A 166 -5.49 5.12 -14.25
CA THR A 166 -5.03 6.51 -14.10
C THR A 166 -5.92 7.56 -14.76
N ASP A 167 -6.74 7.16 -15.75
CA ASP A 167 -7.63 8.08 -16.47
C ASP A 167 -9.09 7.57 -16.45
N PHE A 168 -9.87 8.06 -15.48
CA PHE A 168 -11.30 7.72 -15.38
C PHE A 168 -12.16 8.47 -16.40
N ILE A 169 -11.73 9.64 -16.87
CA ILE A 169 -12.45 10.39 -17.90
C ILE A 169 -12.36 9.66 -19.23
N LEU A 170 -11.16 9.22 -19.61
CA LEU A 170 -10.98 8.40 -20.82
C LEU A 170 -11.73 7.08 -20.67
N ARG A 171 -11.66 6.45 -19.50
CA ARG A 171 -12.37 5.19 -19.23
C ARG A 171 -13.89 5.33 -19.34
N SER A 172 -14.46 6.44 -18.88
CA SER A 172 -15.90 6.71 -19.00
C SER A 172 -16.35 6.83 -20.44
N LYS A 173 -15.47 7.29 -21.32
CA LYS A 173 -15.74 7.43 -22.78
C LYS A 173 -15.52 6.12 -23.55
N THR A 174 -14.47 5.37 -23.21
CA THR A 174 -14.05 4.17 -23.97
C THR A 174 -14.63 2.87 -23.41
N GLN A 175 -15.00 2.84 -22.13
CA GLN A 175 -15.54 1.68 -21.42
C GLN A 175 -16.67 2.12 -20.47
N PRO A 176 -17.77 2.71 -20.99
CA PRO A 176 -18.80 3.34 -20.15
C PRO A 176 -19.42 2.37 -19.14
N SER A 177 -19.69 1.14 -19.52
CA SER A 177 -20.26 0.12 -18.61
C SER A 177 -19.33 -0.22 -17.43
N ARG A 178 -18.03 0.02 -17.54
CA ARG A 178 -17.05 -0.20 -16.47
C ARG A 178 -16.79 1.03 -15.60
N ALA A 179 -17.33 2.18 -15.99
CA ALA A 179 -17.08 3.43 -15.29
C ALA A 179 -18.38 4.14 -14.84
N ASN A 180 -19.41 4.14 -15.68
CA ASN A 180 -20.60 4.97 -15.49
C ASN A 180 -21.80 4.17 -14.95
N ASP A 181 -21.86 2.86 -15.19
CA ASP A 181 -22.99 2.06 -14.77
C ASP A 181 -22.96 1.85 -13.23
N LYS A 182 -24.12 1.99 -12.61
CA LYS A 182 -24.31 1.71 -11.19
C LYS A 182 -23.85 0.28 -10.88
N GLY A 183 -23.00 0.12 -9.85
CA GLY A 183 -22.41 -1.15 -9.48
C GLY A 183 -21.10 -1.47 -10.24
N SER A 184 -20.65 -0.62 -11.17
CA SER A 184 -19.27 -0.71 -11.68
C SER A 184 -18.28 -0.25 -10.61
N VAL A 185 -17.02 -0.74 -10.69
CA VAL A 185 -16.01 -0.43 -9.67
C VAL A 185 -15.65 1.05 -9.58
N VAL A 186 -15.75 1.79 -10.68
CA VAL A 186 -15.46 3.24 -10.71
C VAL A 186 -16.65 4.02 -10.18
N TYR A 187 -17.87 3.68 -10.60
CA TYR A 187 -19.09 4.31 -10.08
C TYR A 187 -19.21 4.15 -8.56
N ASP A 188 -18.92 2.95 -8.05
CA ASP A 188 -19.01 2.66 -6.62
C ASP A 188 -17.88 3.34 -5.81
N LEU A 189 -16.78 3.71 -6.45
CA LEU A 189 -15.69 4.46 -5.81
C LEU A 189 -16.06 5.94 -5.62
N LEU A 190 -16.66 6.55 -6.63
CA LEU A 190 -17.01 7.98 -6.68
C LEU A 190 -18.37 8.25 -6.06
#